data_ee5f6aa03b0999925383b9742b5e6a7d
#
_entry.id   ee5f6aa03b0999925383b9742b5e6a7d
#
_cell.length_a   1.000
_cell.length_b   1.000
_cell.length_c   1.000
_cell.angle_alpha   90.00
_cell.angle_beta   90.00
_cell.angle_gamma   90.00
#
_symmetry.space_group_name_H-M   'P 1'
#
loop_
_entity.id
_entity.type
_entity.pdbx_description
1 polymer ?
#
loop_
_entity_poly.entity_id
_entity_poly.type
_entity_poly.pdbx_seq_one_letter_code
_entity_poly.pdbx_strand_id
1 'polypeptide(L)'
;MQPHQGITGSEQTIPHRLFTDVLHRAIRRIVEGEGAHPAAAPSVRVINLSIGVPTRALTRRMSAVGRLLDWLAHSYNLLFVVSAGNHTDAFTIPVYGAHDIDNARLAAKRTRFETSLLRGILPPGDALNALTVGATHADGLGGITVPDTAWDLTPPGDPALYGAVGPGVGRSVKPDIHHSGGRALYTRPIVSPGQSEVAVSLARTATTGPGLQVAAPGRGGATNRTVFTHGTSNAAALVTREASRLFDILDSDARDPEDMPLPDPQYHPLLVRAFLVHASSWDTWDSSFRNELHLNDQDARRQLTALLGYGRLSPSRLGEAATNR
;
A
#
# COMPACT_ATOMS: atom_id res chain seq x y z
N MET A 1 -5.45 15.91 -12.03
CA MET A 1 -4.11 15.58 -12.55
C MET A 1 -4.18 15.60 -14.07
N GLN A 2 -3.31 16.33 -14.74
CA GLN A 2 -3.14 16.17 -16.19
C GLN A 2 -2.08 15.09 -16.39
N PRO A 3 -2.35 14.02 -17.13
CA PRO A 3 -1.32 13.06 -17.47
C PRO A 3 -0.30 13.76 -18.36
N HIS A 4 0.94 13.83 -17.94
CA HIS A 4 2.02 14.27 -18.82
C HIS A 4 2.21 13.26 -19.96
N GLN A 5 2.21 13.77 -21.18
CA GLN A 5 2.55 13.01 -22.38
C GLN A 5 4.05 12.64 -22.32
N GLY A 6 4.37 11.46 -21.78
CA GLY A 6 5.72 10.95 -21.79
C GLY A 6 5.92 9.87 -20.72
N ILE A 7 6.42 8.73 -21.13
CA ILE A 7 6.65 7.51 -20.32
C ILE A 7 7.72 7.71 -19.21
N THR A 8 8.25 8.92 -19.03
CA THR A 8 9.34 9.24 -18.10
C THR A 8 9.06 10.42 -17.17
N GLY A 9 7.86 11.01 -17.18
CA GLY A 9 7.54 12.15 -16.31
C GLY A 9 6.97 11.70 -14.98
N SER A 10 7.47 12.23 -13.85
CA SER A 10 6.80 12.11 -12.57
C SER A 10 5.44 12.83 -12.62
N GLU A 11 4.41 12.22 -12.03
CA GLU A 11 3.12 12.87 -11.88
C GLU A 11 3.29 14.16 -11.06
N GLN A 12 2.73 15.26 -11.56
CA GLN A 12 2.83 16.55 -10.89
C GLN A 12 1.44 17.14 -10.67
N THR A 13 1.31 17.92 -9.61
CA THR A 13 0.11 18.73 -9.36
C THR A 13 0.04 19.89 -10.33
N ILE A 14 -1.15 20.48 -10.46
CA ILE A 14 -1.35 21.69 -11.27
C ILE A 14 -0.38 22.77 -10.78
N PRO A 15 0.40 23.41 -11.67
CA PRO A 15 1.31 24.48 -11.31
C PRO A 15 0.60 25.58 -10.50
N HIS A 16 1.30 26.16 -9.54
CA HIS A 16 0.82 27.26 -8.69
C HIS A 16 -0.37 26.96 -7.78
N ARG A 17 -0.74 25.66 -7.61
CA ARG A 17 -1.76 25.25 -6.64
C ARG A 17 -1.18 24.29 -5.61
N LEU A 18 -1.56 24.46 -4.36
CA LEU A 18 -1.24 23.50 -3.32
C LEU A 18 -2.05 22.21 -3.53
N PHE A 19 -1.40 21.09 -3.41
CA PHE A 19 -2.09 19.79 -3.54
C PHE A 19 -3.22 19.65 -2.51
N THR A 20 -3.03 20.13 -1.29
CA THR A 20 -4.06 20.14 -0.24
C THR A 20 -5.30 20.93 -0.66
N ASP A 21 -5.15 22.08 -1.33
CA ASP A 21 -6.28 22.87 -1.81
C ASP A 21 -7.04 22.15 -2.93
N VAL A 22 -6.30 21.59 -3.89
CA VAL A 22 -6.90 20.81 -4.98
C VAL A 22 -7.68 19.62 -4.45
N LEU A 23 -7.10 18.87 -3.51
CA LEU A 23 -7.74 17.71 -2.90
C LEU A 23 -8.97 18.10 -2.08
N HIS A 24 -8.85 19.11 -1.22
CA HIS A 24 -9.96 19.63 -0.42
C HIS A 24 -11.15 20.01 -1.28
N ARG A 25 -10.91 20.82 -2.31
CA ARG A 25 -11.94 21.25 -3.24
C ARG A 25 -12.57 20.06 -4.00
N ALA A 26 -11.75 19.10 -4.43
CA ALA A 26 -12.25 17.92 -5.13
C ALA A 26 -13.20 17.10 -4.25
N ILE A 27 -12.83 16.85 -2.99
CA ILE A 27 -13.66 16.08 -2.05
C ILE A 27 -14.97 16.86 -1.75
N ARG A 28 -14.88 18.15 -1.48
CA ARG A 28 -16.08 18.96 -1.24
C ARG A 28 -17.04 18.94 -2.41
N ARG A 29 -16.55 19.02 -3.64
CA ARG A 29 -17.41 18.89 -4.84
C ARG A 29 -18.09 17.54 -4.95
N ILE A 30 -17.45 16.47 -4.47
CA ILE A 30 -18.05 15.14 -4.45
C ILE A 30 -19.21 15.09 -3.45
N VAL A 31 -19.01 15.60 -2.23
CA VAL A 31 -19.94 15.39 -1.10
C VAL A 31 -20.90 16.53 -0.82
N GLU A 32 -20.50 17.79 -1.10
CA GLU A 32 -21.32 18.99 -0.83
C GLU A 32 -21.81 19.68 -2.12
N GLY A 33 -21.00 19.66 -3.17
CA GLY A 33 -21.18 20.49 -4.35
C GLY A 33 -20.32 21.76 -4.31
N GLU A 34 -20.53 22.67 -5.27
CA GLU A 34 -19.81 23.93 -5.38
C GLU A 34 -20.67 25.01 -6.04
N GLY A 35 -20.95 26.09 -5.32
CA GLY A 35 -21.80 27.18 -5.81
C GLY A 35 -23.22 26.70 -6.16
N ALA A 36 -23.62 26.86 -7.41
CA ALA A 36 -24.94 26.39 -7.90
C ALA A 36 -24.93 24.89 -8.31
N HIS A 37 -23.80 24.21 -8.27
CA HIS A 37 -23.70 22.80 -8.63
C HIS A 37 -23.90 21.91 -7.39
N PRO A 38 -24.86 20.98 -7.42
CA PRO A 38 -25.07 20.04 -6.32
C PRO A 38 -23.88 19.09 -6.17
N ALA A 39 -23.85 18.35 -5.07
CA ALA A 39 -22.89 17.29 -4.83
C ALA A 39 -22.82 16.32 -6.01
N ALA A 40 -21.62 16.05 -6.51
CA ALA A 40 -21.41 15.18 -7.66
C ALA A 40 -21.71 13.70 -7.35
N ALA A 41 -21.44 13.26 -6.11
CA ALA A 41 -21.68 11.90 -5.65
C ALA A 41 -21.83 11.85 -4.12
N PRO A 42 -22.96 12.30 -3.56
CA PRO A 42 -23.17 12.41 -2.11
C PRO A 42 -23.22 11.07 -1.38
N SER A 43 -23.41 9.96 -2.12
CA SER A 43 -23.43 8.61 -1.58
C SER A 43 -22.04 7.95 -1.47
N VAL A 44 -20.97 8.63 -1.88
CA VAL A 44 -19.60 8.12 -1.74
C VAL A 44 -19.25 7.98 -0.27
N ARG A 45 -18.75 6.81 0.13
CA ARG A 45 -18.31 6.48 1.48
C ARG A 45 -16.86 6.07 1.59
N VAL A 46 -16.27 5.57 0.50
CA VAL A 46 -14.88 5.17 0.43
C VAL A 46 -14.16 5.88 -0.71
N ILE A 47 -12.97 6.37 -0.43
CA ILE A 47 -12.13 7.09 -1.40
C ILE A 47 -10.74 6.47 -1.39
N ASN A 48 -10.30 5.99 -2.56
CA ASN A 48 -8.92 5.53 -2.77
C ASN A 48 -8.02 6.70 -3.15
N LEU A 49 -6.90 6.83 -2.44
CA LEU A 49 -5.83 7.77 -2.79
C LEU A 49 -4.51 7.01 -2.95
N SER A 50 -4.28 6.51 -4.14
CA SER A 50 -3.05 5.78 -4.50
C SER A 50 -1.95 6.73 -4.98
N ILE A 51 -1.61 7.70 -4.15
CA ILE A 51 -0.58 8.72 -4.40
C ILE A 51 0.43 8.74 -3.25
N GLY A 52 1.64 9.24 -3.54
CA GLY A 52 2.68 9.42 -2.53
C GLY A 52 3.58 10.61 -2.86
N VAL A 53 4.09 11.29 -1.83
CA VAL A 53 5.05 12.39 -1.98
C VAL A 53 6.43 11.89 -1.54
N PRO A 54 7.29 11.39 -2.46
CA PRO A 54 8.52 10.70 -2.10
C PRO A 54 9.56 11.62 -1.42
N THR A 55 9.51 12.91 -1.71
CA THR A 55 10.43 13.91 -1.13
C THR A 55 10.11 14.26 0.33
N ARG A 56 9.03 13.73 0.90
CA ARG A 56 8.55 14.06 2.24
C ARG A 56 8.15 12.84 3.05
N ALA A 57 8.96 11.78 3.01
CA ALA A 57 8.73 10.63 3.87
C ALA A 57 8.55 11.07 5.33
N LEU A 58 7.61 10.42 6.02
CA LEU A 58 7.30 10.72 7.41
C LEU A 58 8.54 10.52 8.30
N THR A 59 8.91 11.56 9.02
CA THR A 59 9.98 11.50 10.03
C THR A 59 9.45 11.62 11.46
N ARG A 60 8.67 12.66 11.73
CA ARG A 60 8.12 12.91 13.09
C ARG A 60 6.75 13.57 13.10
N ARG A 61 6.44 14.40 12.10
CA ARG A 61 5.23 15.23 12.06
C ARG A 61 4.36 14.86 10.89
N MET A 62 3.06 14.75 11.15
CA MET A 62 2.05 14.56 10.13
C MET A 62 2.13 15.67 9.08
N SER A 63 2.01 15.29 7.83
CA SER A 63 1.95 16.22 6.70
C SER A 63 0.66 17.07 6.72
N ALA A 64 0.67 18.18 5.99
CA ALA A 64 -0.54 18.98 5.84
C ALA A 64 -1.67 18.20 5.14
N VAL A 65 -1.33 17.36 4.16
CA VAL A 65 -2.31 16.52 3.47
C VAL A 65 -2.84 15.40 4.38
N GLY A 66 -2.02 14.80 5.24
CA GLY A 66 -2.46 13.82 6.24
C GLY A 66 -3.49 14.43 7.21
N ARG A 67 -3.21 15.64 7.72
CA ARG A 67 -4.17 16.36 8.57
C ARG A 67 -5.46 16.71 7.86
N LEU A 68 -5.36 17.08 6.58
CA LEU A 68 -6.56 17.34 5.76
C LEU A 68 -7.40 16.07 5.63
N LEU A 69 -6.78 14.90 5.36
CA LEU A 69 -7.52 13.63 5.27
C LEU A 69 -8.19 13.27 6.59
N ASP A 70 -7.51 13.45 7.71
CA ASP A 70 -8.09 13.18 9.04
C ASP A 70 -9.31 14.05 9.30
N TRP A 71 -9.25 15.32 8.92
CA TRP A 71 -10.38 16.24 9.03
C TRP A 71 -11.52 15.85 8.08
N LEU A 72 -11.24 15.57 6.80
CA LEU A 72 -12.24 15.17 5.82
C LEU A 72 -12.93 13.85 6.20
N ALA A 73 -12.16 12.85 6.68
CA ALA A 73 -12.68 11.58 7.16
C ALA A 73 -13.69 11.78 8.28
N HIS A 74 -13.36 12.63 9.25
CA HIS A 74 -14.23 12.94 10.38
C HIS A 74 -15.45 13.77 9.98
N SER A 75 -15.25 14.83 9.18
CA SER A 75 -16.32 15.79 8.86
C SER A 75 -17.37 15.24 7.92
N TYR A 76 -17.02 14.28 7.07
CA TYR A 76 -17.91 13.71 6.05
C TYR A 76 -18.18 12.21 6.24
N ASN A 77 -17.71 11.63 7.33
CA ASN A 77 -17.84 10.19 7.58
C ASN A 77 -17.34 9.34 6.40
N LEU A 78 -16.13 9.64 5.91
CA LEU A 78 -15.50 8.97 4.77
C LEU A 78 -14.40 8.03 5.24
N LEU A 79 -14.31 6.85 4.62
CA LEU A 79 -13.13 5.99 4.71
C LEU A 79 -12.15 6.34 3.58
N PHE A 80 -10.98 6.86 3.93
CA PHE A 80 -9.87 6.99 3.00
C PHE A 80 -9.01 5.73 3.05
N VAL A 81 -8.82 5.07 1.90
CA VAL A 81 -7.86 3.99 1.73
C VAL A 81 -6.68 4.56 0.95
N VAL A 82 -5.51 4.56 1.57
CA VAL A 82 -4.32 5.23 1.02
C VAL A 82 -3.15 4.27 0.89
N SER A 83 -2.34 4.46 -0.14
CA SER A 83 -1.10 3.70 -0.30
C SER A 83 -0.05 4.15 0.72
N ALA A 84 0.73 3.20 1.27
CA ALA A 84 1.82 3.51 2.19
C ALA A 84 2.96 4.28 1.51
N GLY A 85 3.13 4.08 0.20
CA GLY A 85 4.19 4.64 -0.62
C GLY A 85 5.20 3.60 -1.10
N ASN A 86 5.93 3.94 -2.14
CA ASN A 86 6.94 3.10 -2.76
C ASN A 86 8.30 3.78 -2.74
N HIS A 87 9.31 3.09 -2.21
CA HIS A 87 10.71 3.48 -2.27
C HIS A 87 11.39 2.62 -3.33
N THR A 88 11.55 3.18 -4.51
CA THR A 88 12.04 2.48 -5.71
C THR A 88 13.52 2.72 -6.00
N ASP A 89 14.17 3.50 -5.15
CA ASP A 89 15.61 3.75 -5.25
C ASP A 89 16.40 2.44 -5.11
N ALA A 90 17.54 2.36 -5.80
CA ALA A 90 18.48 1.27 -5.63
C ALA A 90 18.95 1.19 -4.17
N PHE A 91 19.20 -0.01 -3.70
CA PHE A 91 19.78 -0.27 -2.40
C PHE A 91 20.99 -1.20 -2.54
N THR A 92 21.88 -1.21 -1.58
CA THR A 92 23.06 -2.07 -1.60
C THR A 92 22.86 -3.31 -0.72
N ILE A 93 23.45 -4.42 -1.16
CA ILE A 93 23.60 -5.62 -0.33
C ILE A 93 25.08 -5.99 -0.27
N PRO A 94 25.53 -6.65 0.81
CA PRO A 94 26.89 -7.18 0.88
C PRO A 94 27.18 -8.15 -0.25
N VAL A 95 28.42 -8.16 -0.76
CA VAL A 95 28.83 -9.04 -1.87
C VAL A 95 28.58 -10.51 -1.58
N TYR A 96 28.74 -10.97 -0.35
CA TYR A 96 28.43 -12.37 0.03
C TYR A 96 26.96 -12.75 -0.23
N GLY A 97 26.04 -11.78 -0.18
CA GLY A 97 24.65 -11.96 -0.58
C GLY A 97 24.44 -12.06 -2.09
N ALA A 98 25.45 -11.74 -2.91
CA ALA A 98 25.33 -11.80 -4.37
C ALA A 98 25.74 -13.14 -4.97
N HIS A 99 26.08 -14.14 -4.17
CA HIS A 99 26.53 -15.46 -4.65
C HIS A 99 25.38 -16.36 -5.13
N ASP A 100 24.24 -16.32 -4.42
CA ASP A 100 23.05 -17.08 -4.76
C ASP A 100 21.77 -16.34 -4.34
N ILE A 101 20.62 -16.83 -4.78
CA ILE A 101 19.32 -16.18 -4.58
C ILE A 101 18.87 -16.17 -3.11
N ASP A 102 19.17 -17.20 -2.34
CA ASP A 102 18.70 -17.30 -0.96
C ASP A 102 19.49 -16.37 -0.04
N ASN A 103 20.81 -16.29 -0.24
CA ASN A 103 21.64 -15.28 0.41
C ASN A 103 21.23 -13.87 0.00
N ALA A 104 20.90 -13.64 -1.27
CA ALA A 104 20.45 -12.35 -1.76
C ALA A 104 19.09 -11.93 -1.14
N ARG A 105 18.15 -12.84 -1.00
CA ARG A 105 16.86 -12.61 -0.32
C ARG A 105 17.04 -12.20 1.13
N LEU A 106 17.88 -12.95 1.86
CA LEU A 106 18.17 -12.64 3.26
C LEU A 106 18.88 -11.30 3.41
N ALA A 107 19.89 -11.03 2.59
CA ALA A 107 20.60 -9.77 2.59
C ALA A 107 19.68 -8.58 2.27
N ALA A 108 18.82 -8.70 1.26
CA ALA A 108 17.83 -7.68 0.89
C ALA A 108 16.81 -7.42 2.03
N LYS A 109 16.32 -8.48 2.69
CA LYS A 109 15.41 -8.38 3.83
C LYS A 109 16.08 -7.66 5.01
N ARG A 110 17.33 -7.99 5.33
CA ARG A 110 18.12 -7.32 6.38
C ARG A 110 18.38 -5.86 6.06
N THR A 111 18.84 -5.55 4.85
CA THR A 111 19.06 -4.18 4.41
C THR A 111 17.79 -3.34 4.51
N ARG A 112 16.63 -3.88 4.06
CA ARG A 112 15.34 -3.19 4.21
C ARG A 112 15.02 -2.88 5.67
N PHE A 113 15.25 -3.83 6.56
CA PHE A 113 14.99 -3.67 7.98
C PHE A 113 15.93 -2.63 8.61
N GLU A 114 17.23 -2.70 8.36
CA GLU A 114 18.25 -1.78 8.85
C GLU A 114 18.05 -0.35 8.33
N THR A 115 17.60 -0.20 7.08
CA THR A 115 17.34 1.10 6.45
C THR A 115 15.88 1.57 6.60
N SER A 116 15.10 0.95 7.46
CA SER A 116 13.67 1.24 7.64
C SER A 116 13.37 2.72 7.93
N LEU A 117 14.23 3.41 8.67
CA LEU A 117 14.09 4.85 8.96
C LEU A 117 14.15 5.73 7.70
N LEU A 118 14.83 5.28 6.66
CA LEU A 118 14.94 5.99 5.38
C LEU A 118 13.76 5.68 4.44
N ARG A 119 12.94 4.70 4.80
CA ARG A 119 11.83 4.17 4.01
C ARG A 119 10.47 4.43 4.66
N GLY A 120 10.35 5.56 5.36
CA GLY A 120 9.14 5.94 6.06
C GLY A 120 7.93 6.11 5.16
N ILE A 121 6.75 6.06 5.79
CA ILE A 121 5.46 6.26 5.13
C ILE A 121 5.45 7.55 4.32
N LEU A 122 4.96 7.49 3.09
CA LEU A 122 4.84 8.66 2.22
C LEU A 122 3.47 9.32 2.39
N PRO A 123 3.42 10.67 2.54
CA PRO A 123 2.14 11.37 2.58
C PRO A 123 1.30 11.10 1.31
N PRO A 124 -0.02 10.91 1.46
CA PRO A 124 -0.86 11.09 2.64
C PRO A 124 -1.02 9.85 3.54
N GLY A 125 -0.23 8.79 3.34
CA GLY A 125 -0.29 7.57 4.16
C GLY A 125 -0.01 7.80 5.65
N ASP A 126 0.46 8.97 6.03
CA ASP A 126 0.71 9.40 7.41
C ASP A 126 -0.56 9.88 8.15
N ALA A 127 -1.72 9.93 7.49
CA ALA A 127 -3.00 10.25 8.11
C ALA A 127 -3.42 9.17 9.12
N LEU A 128 -3.96 9.56 10.28
CA LEU A 128 -4.36 8.63 11.35
C LEU A 128 -5.72 7.97 11.07
N ASN A 129 -6.68 8.75 10.54
CA ASN A 129 -8.02 8.27 10.26
C ASN A 129 -8.12 7.48 8.94
N ALA A 130 -7.15 7.64 8.03
CA ALA A 130 -7.08 6.83 6.83
C ALA A 130 -6.58 5.40 7.11
N LEU A 131 -7.05 4.44 6.32
CA LEU A 131 -6.50 3.09 6.27
C LEU A 131 -5.31 3.07 5.30
N THR A 132 -4.11 2.95 5.82
CA THR A 132 -2.87 2.94 5.04
C THR A 132 -2.48 1.52 4.68
N VAL A 133 -2.29 1.26 3.39
CA VAL A 133 -2.09 -0.09 2.86
C VAL A 133 -0.67 -0.28 2.35
N GLY A 134 0.03 -1.26 2.91
CA GLY A 134 1.30 -1.79 2.42
C GLY A 134 1.08 -2.86 1.35
N ALA A 135 2.14 -3.22 0.63
CA ALA A 135 2.11 -4.21 -0.43
C ALA A 135 2.76 -5.53 -0.01
N THR A 136 2.16 -6.66 -0.40
CA THR A 136 2.83 -7.95 -0.42
C THR A 136 3.31 -8.29 -1.83
N HIS A 137 4.34 -9.12 -1.90
CA HIS A 137 4.91 -9.66 -3.12
C HIS A 137 4.02 -10.80 -3.68
N ALA A 138 2.85 -10.43 -4.18
CA ALA A 138 1.85 -11.34 -4.72
C ALA A 138 1.08 -10.68 -5.86
N ASP A 139 0.76 -11.42 -6.92
CA ASP A 139 0.06 -10.92 -8.11
C ASP A 139 -1.02 -11.87 -8.65
N GLY A 140 -1.19 -13.03 -8.02
CA GLY A 140 -2.13 -14.05 -8.50
C GLY A 140 -1.68 -14.81 -9.76
N LEU A 141 -0.53 -14.46 -10.34
CA LEU A 141 0.08 -15.24 -11.42
C LEU A 141 0.71 -16.51 -10.83
N GLY A 142 0.64 -17.61 -11.55
CA GLY A 142 1.33 -18.84 -11.21
C GLY A 142 2.86 -18.72 -11.25
N GLY A 143 3.57 -19.82 -11.52
CA GLY A 143 5.01 -19.77 -11.75
C GLY A 143 5.34 -18.84 -12.93
N ILE A 144 6.40 -18.07 -12.76
CA ILE A 144 6.98 -17.24 -13.83
C ILE A 144 8.40 -17.71 -14.10
N THR A 145 8.85 -17.56 -15.34
CA THR A 145 10.26 -17.69 -15.65
C THR A 145 10.96 -16.38 -15.31
N VAL A 146 11.85 -16.41 -14.33
CA VAL A 146 12.70 -15.27 -13.98
C VAL A 146 13.90 -15.27 -14.93
N PRO A 147 14.16 -14.18 -15.68
CA PRO A 147 15.32 -14.07 -16.54
C PRO A 147 16.63 -14.17 -15.75
N ASP A 148 17.69 -14.70 -16.33
CA ASP A 148 19.03 -14.81 -15.69
C ASP A 148 19.61 -13.45 -15.26
N THR A 149 19.13 -12.38 -15.88
CA THR A 149 19.52 -11.00 -15.57
C THR A 149 18.75 -10.38 -14.41
N ALA A 150 17.79 -11.11 -13.86
CA ALA A 150 16.92 -10.63 -12.80
C ALA A 150 16.87 -11.61 -11.62
N TRP A 151 16.49 -11.08 -10.46
CA TRP A 151 16.27 -11.81 -9.23
C TRP A 151 14.86 -11.55 -8.70
N ASP A 152 14.22 -12.60 -8.22
CA ASP A 152 13.03 -12.54 -7.39
C ASP A 152 13.45 -12.56 -5.91
N LEU A 153 13.72 -11.37 -5.36
CA LEU A 153 14.32 -11.20 -4.02
C LEU A 153 13.32 -11.33 -2.87
N THR A 154 12.04 -11.51 -3.17
CA THR A 154 11.02 -11.57 -2.12
C THR A 154 10.23 -12.87 -2.23
N PRO A 155 10.15 -13.68 -1.18
CA PRO A 155 9.27 -14.83 -1.17
C PRO A 155 7.82 -14.44 -1.47
N PRO A 156 7.04 -15.28 -2.20
CA PRO A 156 5.65 -15.01 -2.48
C PRO A 156 4.84 -14.78 -1.21
N GLY A 157 4.11 -13.67 -1.17
CA GLY A 157 3.28 -13.29 -0.03
C GLY A 157 3.99 -12.48 1.06
N ASP A 158 5.31 -12.40 1.06
CA ASP A 158 6.06 -11.52 1.99
C ASP A 158 5.84 -10.05 1.67
N PRO A 159 6.06 -9.13 2.63
CA PRO A 159 6.04 -7.70 2.38
C PRO A 159 7.01 -7.31 1.26
N ALA A 160 6.51 -6.58 0.28
CA ALA A 160 7.30 -6.18 -0.87
C ALA A 160 8.45 -5.22 -0.49
N LEU A 161 9.65 -5.47 -1.00
CA LEU A 161 10.85 -4.67 -0.67
C LEU A 161 10.73 -3.18 -1.04
N TYR A 162 9.90 -2.83 -2.01
CA TYR A 162 9.67 -1.45 -2.42
C TYR A 162 8.72 -0.67 -1.51
N GLY A 163 7.92 -1.34 -0.68
CA GLY A 163 6.90 -0.68 0.15
C GLY A 163 7.50 0.19 1.27
N ALA A 164 6.84 1.29 1.60
CA ALA A 164 7.17 2.10 2.76
C ALA A 164 6.88 1.35 4.07
N VAL A 165 7.57 1.74 5.14
CA VAL A 165 7.46 1.12 6.47
C VAL A 165 7.20 2.19 7.54
N GLY A 166 6.59 1.77 8.65
CA GLY A 166 6.31 2.63 9.79
C GLY A 166 7.52 2.86 10.71
N PRO A 167 7.26 3.32 11.91
CA PRO A 167 5.93 3.62 12.45
C PRO A 167 5.31 4.88 11.86
N GLY A 168 4.01 5.05 12.06
CA GLY A 168 3.31 6.28 11.76
C GLY A 168 3.55 7.40 12.78
N VAL A 169 2.77 8.48 12.68
CA VAL A 169 2.82 9.63 13.59
C VAL A 169 2.55 9.18 15.02
N GLY A 170 3.35 9.68 15.97
CA GLY A 170 3.21 9.32 17.38
C GLY A 170 3.40 7.83 17.67
N ARG A 171 4.11 7.12 16.81
CA ARG A 171 4.28 5.66 16.82
C ARG A 171 2.99 4.87 16.56
N SER A 172 2.01 5.48 15.88
CA SER A 172 0.83 4.75 15.39
C SER A 172 1.24 3.61 14.47
N VAL A 173 0.40 2.59 14.41
CA VAL A 173 0.61 1.45 13.51
C VAL A 173 0.37 1.92 12.07
N LYS A 174 1.43 1.90 11.27
CA LYS A 174 1.42 2.19 9.84
C LYS A 174 2.53 1.38 9.14
N PRO A 175 2.29 0.84 7.93
CA PRO A 175 0.96 0.76 7.31
C PRO A 175 0.00 0.03 8.24
N ASP A 176 -1.32 0.27 8.11
CA ASP A 176 -2.30 -0.46 8.93
C ASP A 176 -2.29 -1.95 8.53
N ILE A 177 -2.51 -2.24 7.27
CA ILE A 177 -2.59 -3.61 6.75
C ILE A 177 -1.81 -3.77 5.44
N HIS A 178 -1.62 -5.01 5.00
CA HIS A 178 -1.00 -5.35 3.71
C HIS A 178 -1.97 -6.12 2.82
N HIS A 179 -1.83 -5.93 1.50
CA HIS A 179 -2.53 -6.71 0.48
C HIS A 179 -1.63 -6.91 -0.75
N SER A 180 -2.05 -7.77 -1.69
CA SER A 180 -1.29 -8.02 -2.92
C SER A 180 -0.98 -6.73 -3.66
N GLY A 181 0.30 -6.44 -3.87
CA GLY A 181 0.78 -5.24 -4.54
C GLY A 181 1.41 -5.49 -5.90
N GLY A 182 1.55 -6.75 -6.28
CA GLY A 182 2.31 -7.19 -7.45
C GLY A 182 3.73 -7.61 -7.11
N ARG A 183 4.21 -8.66 -7.76
CA ARG A 183 5.60 -9.09 -7.68
C ARG A 183 6.49 -8.11 -8.43
N ALA A 184 7.67 -7.83 -7.87
CA ALA A 184 8.70 -7.00 -8.47
C ALA A 184 10.00 -7.79 -8.60
N LEU A 185 10.60 -7.81 -9.77
CA LEU A 185 11.94 -8.34 -9.96
C LEU A 185 12.99 -7.26 -9.76
N TYR A 186 14.18 -7.69 -9.45
CA TYR A 186 15.35 -6.83 -9.27
C TYR A 186 16.44 -7.24 -10.24
N THR A 187 17.19 -6.26 -10.71
CA THR A 187 18.35 -6.53 -11.59
C THR A 187 19.40 -7.32 -10.85
N ARG A 188 19.84 -8.44 -11.43
CA ARG A 188 20.95 -9.21 -10.88
C ARG A 188 22.23 -8.38 -10.97
N PRO A 189 22.91 -8.10 -9.83
CA PRO A 189 24.11 -7.27 -9.86
C PRO A 189 25.30 -8.03 -10.48
N ILE A 190 26.18 -7.28 -11.11
CA ILE A 190 27.47 -7.78 -11.55
C ILE A 190 28.50 -7.46 -10.46
N VAL A 191 29.14 -8.50 -9.93
CA VAL A 191 30.18 -8.35 -8.89
C VAL A 191 31.53 -8.11 -9.55
N SER A 192 32.21 -7.06 -9.17
CA SER A 192 33.58 -6.77 -9.60
C SER A 192 34.59 -7.10 -8.46
N PRO A 193 35.84 -7.49 -8.79
CA PRO A 193 36.85 -7.73 -7.79
C PRO A 193 37.06 -6.54 -6.86
N GLY A 194 37.15 -6.80 -5.56
CA GLY A 194 37.39 -5.77 -4.54
C GLY A 194 36.17 -5.00 -4.04
N GLN A 195 34.98 -5.29 -4.58
CA GLN A 195 33.74 -4.72 -4.02
C GLN A 195 33.36 -5.41 -2.71
N SER A 196 32.91 -4.62 -1.72
CA SER A 196 32.31 -5.12 -0.48
C SER A 196 30.77 -5.16 -0.55
N GLU A 197 30.19 -4.31 -1.40
CA GLU A 197 28.74 -4.17 -1.59
C GLU A 197 28.40 -4.07 -3.07
N VAL A 198 27.18 -4.47 -3.43
CA VAL A 198 26.64 -4.36 -4.79
C VAL A 198 25.27 -3.68 -4.75
N ALA A 199 25.02 -2.84 -5.75
CA ALA A 199 23.74 -2.16 -5.90
C ALA A 199 22.70 -3.09 -6.56
N VAL A 200 21.49 -3.07 -6.03
CA VAL A 200 20.32 -3.79 -6.54
C VAL A 200 19.23 -2.77 -6.87
N SER A 201 18.69 -2.83 -8.05
CA SER A 201 17.63 -1.93 -8.53
C SER A 201 16.44 -2.69 -9.10
N LEU A 202 15.28 -2.05 -9.12
CA LEU A 202 14.07 -2.62 -9.73
C LEU A 202 14.28 -2.90 -11.21
N ALA A 203 13.92 -4.09 -11.65
CA ALA A 203 13.91 -4.47 -13.06
C ALA A 203 12.64 -3.93 -13.76
N ARG A 204 12.75 -3.62 -15.03
CA ARG A 204 11.62 -3.14 -15.85
C ARG A 204 10.83 -4.34 -16.38
N THR A 205 9.62 -4.52 -15.89
CA THR A 205 8.77 -5.68 -16.22
C THR A 205 7.37 -5.33 -16.74
N ALA A 206 7.12 -4.07 -17.09
CA ALA A 206 5.79 -3.58 -17.44
C ALA A 206 5.09 -4.32 -18.60
N THR A 207 5.83 -4.91 -19.51
CA THR A 207 5.29 -5.62 -20.68
C THR A 207 5.28 -7.15 -20.53
N THR A 208 6.17 -7.69 -19.71
CA THR A 208 6.40 -9.15 -19.61
C THR A 208 6.01 -9.75 -18.26
N GLY A 209 5.70 -8.90 -17.29
CA GLY A 209 5.49 -9.33 -15.92
C GLY A 209 6.80 -9.73 -15.21
N PRO A 210 6.71 -10.16 -13.97
CA PRO A 210 5.52 -10.30 -13.16
C PRO A 210 4.91 -8.98 -12.71
N GLY A 211 3.76 -9.06 -12.02
CA GLY A 211 3.05 -7.93 -11.45
C GLY A 211 1.54 -8.10 -11.56
N LEU A 212 0.79 -7.20 -10.97
CA LEU A 212 -0.64 -7.13 -11.20
C LEU A 212 -0.92 -6.55 -12.59
N GLN A 213 -1.78 -7.25 -13.34
CA GLN A 213 -2.20 -6.78 -14.66
C GLN A 213 -3.26 -5.70 -14.51
N VAL A 214 -2.97 -4.52 -15.04
CA VAL A 214 -3.86 -3.37 -14.93
C VAL A 214 -4.14 -2.77 -16.30
N ALA A 215 -5.28 -2.10 -16.45
CA ALA A 215 -5.61 -1.34 -17.64
C ALA A 215 -4.59 -0.22 -17.86
N ALA A 216 -4.20 0.00 -19.10
CA ALA A 216 -3.28 1.06 -19.48
C ALA A 216 -3.74 1.74 -20.79
N PRO A 217 -3.45 3.03 -20.97
CA PRO A 217 -3.77 3.72 -22.20
C PRO A 217 -2.99 3.11 -23.36
N GLY A 218 -3.69 2.80 -24.44
CA GLY A 218 -3.13 2.35 -25.70
C GLY A 218 -2.74 3.52 -26.62
N ARG A 219 -2.09 3.21 -27.74
CA ARG A 219 -1.82 4.21 -28.78
C ARG A 219 -3.14 4.72 -29.39
N GLY A 220 -3.20 6.02 -29.69
CA GLY A 220 -4.39 6.61 -30.31
C GLY A 220 -5.68 6.56 -29.48
N GLY A 221 -5.57 6.47 -28.14
CA GLY A 221 -6.75 6.40 -27.25
C GLY A 221 -7.37 5.00 -27.14
N ALA A 222 -6.72 3.94 -27.62
CA ALA A 222 -7.19 2.58 -27.44
C ALA A 222 -7.33 2.20 -25.95
N THR A 223 -8.40 1.52 -25.58
CA THR A 223 -8.72 1.15 -24.18
C THR A 223 -8.53 -0.34 -23.88
N ASN A 224 -8.00 -1.09 -24.82
CA ASN A 224 -7.83 -2.56 -24.75
C ASN A 224 -6.39 -3.00 -24.39
N ARG A 225 -5.55 -2.10 -23.88
CA ARG A 225 -4.19 -2.42 -23.47
C ARG A 225 -4.14 -2.69 -21.96
N THR A 226 -3.30 -3.65 -21.58
CA THR A 226 -2.93 -3.90 -20.20
C THR A 226 -1.41 -3.85 -20.03
N VAL A 227 -0.96 -3.57 -18.81
CA VAL A 227 0.44 -3.63 -18.40
C VAL A 227 0.55 -4.31 -17.04
N PHE A 228 1.73 -4.83 -16.74
CA PHE A 228 2.03 -5.35 -15.40
C PHE A 228 2.61 -4.23 -14.55
N THR A 229 2.09 -4.10 -13.32
CA THR A 229 2.54 -3.10 -12.36
C THR A 229 2.75 -3.72 -10.99
N HIS A 230 3.54 -3.05 -10.17
CA HIS A 230 3.70 -3.34 -8.76
C HIS A 230 3.67 -2.04 -7.96
N GLY A 231 3.19 -2.09 -6.72
CA GLY A 231 3.12 -0.93 -5.86
C GLY A 231 2.07 -1.05 -4.77
N THR A 232 2.24 -0.26 -3.73
CA THR A 232 1.25 -0.10 -2.65
C THR A 232 -0.06 0.50 -3.18
N SER A 233 -0.05 1.15 -4.34
CA SER A 233 -1.23 1.63 -5.06
C SER A 233 -2.17 0.50 -5.46
N ASN A 234 -1.61 -0.61 -5.98
CA ASN A 234 -2.39 -1.78 -6.35
C ASN A 234 -3.05 -2.42 -5.12
N ALA A 235 -2.27 -2.55 -4.03
CA ALA A 235 -2.77 -3.08 -2.76
C ALA A 235 -3.91 -2.22 -2.20
N ALA A 236 -3.76 -0.89 -2.22
CA ALA A 236 -4.80 0.04 -1.77
C ALA A 236 -6.08 -0.09 -2.62
N ALA A 237 -5.96 -0.24 -3.94
CA ALA A 237 -7.11 -0.43 -4.82
C ALA A 237 -7.88 -1.74 -4.50
N LEU A 238 -7.16 -2.83 -4.24
CA LEU A 238 -7.78 -4.10 -3.86
C LEU A 238 -8.47 -4.02 -2.49
N VAL A 239 -7.86 -3.36 -1.51
CA VAL A 239 -8.49 -3.12 -0.20
C VAL A 239 -9.70 -2.20 -0.33
N THR A 240 -9.67 -1.21 -1.21
CA THR A 240 -10.84 -0.36 -1.49
C THR A 240 -12.02 -1.18 -2.00
N ARG A 241 -11.77 -2.17 -2.86
CA ARG A 241 -12.81 -3.11 -3.32
C ARG A 241 -13.42 -3.88 -2.15
N GLU A 242 -12.61 -4.39 -1.24
CA GLU A 242 -13.12 -5.11 -0.06
C GLU A 242 -13.89 -4.17 0.89
N ALA A 243 -13.41 -2.93 1.07
CA ALA A 243 -14.13 -1.91 1.82
C ALA A 243 -15.51 -1.62 1.21
N SER A 244 -15.60 -1.46 -0.12
CA SER A 244 -16.87 -1.24 -0.81
C SER A 244 -17.85 -2.39 -0.60
N ARG A 245 -17.37 -3.64 -0.68
CA ARG A 245 -18.21 -4.83 -0.40
C ARG A 245 -18.73 -4.84 1.05
N LEU A 246 -17.93 -4.43 2.01
CA LEU A 246 -18.38 -4.32 3.40
C LEU A 246 -19.45 -3.24 3.56
N PHE A 247 -19.34 -2.10 2.87
CA PHE A 247 -20.40 -1.10 2.85
C PHE A 247 -21.68 -1.64 2.23
N ASP A 248 -21.59 -2.37 1.12
CA ASP A 248 -22.77 -3.01 0.48
C ASP A 248 -23.46 -3.99 1.46
N ILE A 249 -22.68 -4.75 2.24
CA ILE A 249 -23.22 -5.65 3.25
C ILE A 249 -23.86 -4.87 4.41
N LEU A 250 -23.26 -3.78 4.87
CA LEU A 250 -23.80 -2.95 5.94
C LEU A 250 -25.09 -2.21 5.52
N ASP A 251 -25.20 -1.86 4.26
CA ASP A 251 -26.36 -1.16 3.69
C ASP A 251 -27.47 -2.12 3.21
N SER A 252 -27.22 -3.45 3.18
CA SER A 252 -28.23 -4.40 2.73
C SER A 252 -29.37 -4.52 3.73
N ASP A 253 -30.60 -4.47 3.24
CA ASP A 253 -31.84 -4.70 4.02
C ASP A 253 -32.07 -6.20 4.34
N ALA A 254 -31.23 -7.09 3.80
CA ALA A 254 -31.33 -8.53 3.98
C ALA A 254 -30.79 -8.96 5.35
N ARG A 255 -31.50 -8.61 6.41
CA ARG A 255 -31.19 -9.03 7.77
C ARG A 255 -32.29 -9.88 8.34
N ASP A 256 -31.88 -10.82 9.19
CA ASP A 256 -32.82 -11.48 10.07
C ASP A 256 -33.33 -10.45 11.10
N PRO A 257 -34.67 -10.34 11.33
CA PRO A 257 -35.22 -9.47 12.36
C PRO A 257 -34.68 -9.74 13.77
N GLU A 258 -34.10 -10.91 14.00
CA GLU A 258 -33.48 -11.30 15.27
C GLU A 258 -32.02 -10.79 15.44
N ASP A 259 -31.41 -10.29 14.35
CA ASP A 259 -30.05 -9.75 14.39
C ASP A 259 -29.98 -8.46 15.22
N MET A 260 -28.85 -8.27 15.90
CA MET A 260 -28.59 -7.01 16.60
C MET A 260 -28.60 -5.82 15.65
N PRO A 261 -29.21 -4.69 16.03
CA PRO A 261 -29.22 -3.50 15.21
C PRO A 261 -27.78 -3.01 14.95
N LEU A 262 -27.48 -2.66 13.70
CA LEU A 262 -26.20 -2.04 13.39
C LEU A 262 -26.07 -0.67 14.03
N PRO A 263 -24.83 -0.23 14.30
CA PRO A 263 -24.55 1.15 14.64
C PRO A 263 -25.08 2.12 13.57
N ASP A 264 -25.34 3.35 13.99
CA ASP A 264 -25.73 4.44 13.09
C ASP A 264 -24.78 4.52 11.86
N PRO A 265 -25.29 4.74 10.65
CA PRO A 265 -24.51 4.85 9.43
C PRO A 265 -23.30 5.79 9.49
N GLN A 266 -23.33 6.81 10.35
CA GLN A 266 -22.16 7.67 10.58
C GLN A 266 -20.93 6.92 11.10
N TYR A 267 -21.11 5.75 11.74
CA TYR A 267 -20.02 4.91 12.27
C TYR A 267 -19.60 3.81 11.29
N HIS A 268 -20.30 3.60 10.17
CA HIS A 268 -19.95 2.55 9.21
C HIS A 268 -18.50 2.64 8.70
N PRO A 269 -17.91 3.81 8.40
CA PRO A 269 -16.50 3.90 8.00
C PRO A 269 -15.52 3.36 9.05
N LEU A 270 -15.81 3.60 10.35
CA LEU A 270 -15.00 3.06 11.44
C LEU A 270 -15.16 1.55 11.57
N LEU A 271 -16.39 1.06 11.39
CA LEU A 271 -16.71 -0.37 11.42
C LEU A 271 -16.03 -1.13 10.29
N VAL A 272 -16.12 -0.62 9.06
CA VAL A 272 -15.43 -1.19 7.89
C VAL A 272 -13.92 -1.21 8.11
N ARG A 273 -13.34 -0.14 8.62
CA ARG A 273 -11.92 -0.11 8.97
C ARG A 273 -11.57 -1.15 10.03
N ALA A 274 -12.40 -1.28 11.06
CA ALA A 274 -12.20 -2.27 12.14
C ALA A 274 -12.25 -3.70 11.60
N PHE A 275 -13.19 -4.04 10.73
CA PHE A 275 -13.27 -5.36 10.09
C PHE A 275 -12.05 -5.68 9.25
N LEU A 276 -11.59 -4.72 8.42
CA LEU A 276 -10.39 -4.91 7.60
C LEU A 276 -9.13 -5.15 8.45
N VAL A 277 -8.98 -4.41 9.55
CA VAL A 277 -7.87 -4.60 10.49
C VAL A 277 -8.00 -5.93 11.24
N HIS A 278 -9.20 -6.28 11.71
CA HIS A 278 -9.46 -7.52 12.45
C HIS A 278 -9.22 -8.77 11.58
N ALA A 279 -9.56 -8.69 10.30
CA ALA A 279 -9.33 -9.76 9.33
C ALA A 279 -7.86 -9.89 8.88
N SER A 280 -6.97 -9.04 9.41
CA SER A 280 -5.54 -9.07 9.08
C SER A 280 -4.73 -9.78 10.14
N SER A 281 -3.66 -10.48 9.72
CA SER A 281 -2.78 -11.20 10.65
C SER A 281 -1.36 -11.31 10.10
N TRP A 282 -0.41 -11.55 11.01
CA TRP A 282 0.98 -11.78 10.63
C TRP A 282 1.21 -13.20 10.09
N ASP A 283 0.35 -14.16 10.48
CA ASP A 283 0.48 -15.57 10.10
C ASP A 283 1.93 -16.08 10.31
N THR A 284 2.56 -16.58 9.24
CA THR A 284 3.97 -17.08 9.27
C THR A 284 5.01 -15.96 9.33
N TRP A 285 4.65 -14.72 9.12
CA TRP A 285 5.61 -13.61 9.10
C TRP A 285 6.32 -13.40 10.44
N ASP A 286 5.60 -13.56 11.57
CA ASP A 286 6.20 -13.35 12.89
C ASP A 286 7.42 -14.27 13.10
N SER A 287 7.25 -15.56 12.90
CA SER A 287 8.35 -16.53 13.07
C SER A 287 9.44 -16.36 12.02
N SER A 288 9.09 -16.17 10.74
CA SER A 288 10.06 -15.97 9.67
C SER A 288 10.94 -14.76 9.92
N PHE A 289 10.34 -13.59 10.17
CA PHE A 289 11.10 -12.35 10.38
C PHE A 289 11.92 -12.36 11.66
N ARG A 290 11.41 -12.94 12.77
CA ARG A 290 12.20 -13.09 14.01
C ARG A 290 13.46 -13.89 13.79
N ASN A 291 13.32 -15.04 13.12
CA ASN A 291 14.45 -15.95 12.88
C ASN A 291 15.47 -15.33 11.92
N GLU A 292 15.03 -14.77 10.79
CA GLU A 292 15.91 -14.24 9.75
C GLU A 292 16.61 -12.93 10.14
N LEU A 293 15.95 -12.10 10.96
CA LEU A 293 16.50 -10.82 11.44
C LEU A 293 17.14 -10.95 12.83
N HIS A 294 17.13 -12.15 13.44
CA HIS A 294 17.67 -12.42 14.79
C HIS A 294 17.12 -11.45 15.85
N LEU A 295 15.80 -11.19 15.81
CA LEU A 295 15.17 -10.25 16.74
C LEU A 295 14.97 -10.90 18.11
N ASN A 296 15.35 -10.15 19.17
CA ASN A 296 15.00 -10.53 20.52
C ASN A 296 13.51 -10.24 20.81
N ASP A 297 12.90 -10.97 21.74
CA ASP A 297 11.46 -10.89 22.04
C ASP A 297 11.01 -9.49 22.50
N GLN A 298 11.88 -8.76 23.19
CA GLN A 298 11.54 -7.44 23.76
C GLN A 298 11.32 -6.37 22.66
N ASP A 299 12.17 -6.38 21.65
CA ASP A 299 12.14 -5.39 20.56
C ASP A 299 11.35 -5.86 19.33
N ALA A 300 11.24 -7.19 19.14
CA ALA A 300 10.64 -7.78 17.96
C ALA A 300 9.22 -7.25 17.69
N ARG A 301 8.35 -7.27 18.70
CA ARG A 301 6.97 -6.83 18.53
C ARG A 301 6.88 -5.39 18.02
N ARG A 302 7.66 -4.47 18.58
CA ARG A 302 7.68 -3.06 18.16
C ARG A 302 8.21 -2.89 16.74
N GLN A 303 9.30 -3.57 16.41
CA GLN A 303 9.96 -3.48 15.12
C GLN A 303 9.10 -4.14 14.02
N LEU A 304 8.55 -5.31 14.30
CA LEU A 304 7.66 -6.00 13.38
C LEU A 304 6.34 -5.25 13.17
N THR A 305 5.77 -4.64 14.22
CA THR A 305 4.58 -3.78 14.03
C THR A 305 4.85 -2.61 13.09
N ALA A 306 6.02 -1.99 13.15
CA ALA A 306 6.39 -0.92 12.22
C ALA A 306 6.56 -1.43 10.77
N LEU A 307 7.02 -2.67 10.60
CA LEU A 307 7.22 -3.29 9.29
C LEU A 307 5.94 -3.88 8.70
N LEU A 308 5.14 -4.55 9.52
CA LEU A 308 4.05 -5.45 9.13
C LEU A 308 2.65 -4.87 9.43
N GLY A 309 2.56 -3.78 10.20
CA GLY A 309 1.27 -3.28 10.66
C GLY A 309 0.50 -4.32 11.46
N TYR A 310 -0.80 -4.45 11.19
CA TYR A 310 -1.65 -5.53 11.70
C TYR A 310 -1.54 -6.82 10.87
N GLY A 311 -0.81 -6.78 9.76
CA GLY A 311 -0.53 -7.95 8.93
C GLY A 311 -1.20 -7.93 7.55
N ARG A 312 -1.31 -9.11 6.96
CA ARG A 312 -1.93 -9.33 5.65
C ARG A 312 -3.43 -9.55 5.79
N LEU A 313 -4.21 -8.80 5.03
CA LEU A 313 -5.66 -9.00 4.96
C LEU A 313 -5.99 -10.39 4.38
N SER A 314 -6.81 -11.15 5.10
CA SER A 314 -7.34 -12.44 4.68
C SER A 314 -8.80 -12.30 4.23
N PRO A 315 -9.12 -12.49 2.94
CA PRO A 315 -10.50 -12.42 2.46
C PRO A 315 -11.43 -13.46 3.11
N SER A 316 -10.93 -14.65 3.49
CA SER A 316 -11.71 -15.66 4.19
C SER A 316 -12.14 -15.20 5.59
N ARG A 317 -11.19 -14.67 6.37
CA ARG A 317 -11.51 -14.10 7.70
C ARG A 317 -12.46 -12.90 7.61
N LEU A 318 -12.34 -12.12 6.53
CA LEU A 318 -13.23 -11.00 6.30
C LEU A 318 -14.68 -11.48 6.05
N GLY A 319 -14.85 -12.55 5.27
CA GLY A 319 -16.15 -13.19 5.06
C GLY A 319 -16.75 -13.72 6.38
N GLU A 320 -15.97 -14.42 7.19
CA GLU A 320 -16.39 -14.92 8.50
C GLU A 320 -16.78 -13.77 9.46
N ALA A 321 -15.98 -12.71 9.52
CA ALA A 321 -16.29 -11.54 10.34
C ALA A 321 -17.56 -10.80 9.87
N ALA A 322 -17.88 -10.85 8.60
CA ALA A 322 -19.06 -10.24 8.03
C ALA A 322 -20.32 -11.10 8.18
N THR A 323 -20.19 -12.41 8.35
CA THR A 323 -21.32 -13.36 8.50
C THR A 323 -21.63 -13.73 9.95
N ASN A 324 -20.66 -13.70 10.84
CA ASN A 324 -20.84 -13.94 12.30
C ASN A 324 -21.23 -12.63 13.02
N ARG A 325 -22.41 -12.12 12.70
CA ARG A 325 -22.96 -10.89 13.30
C ARG A 325 -23.94 -11.18 14.41
#